data_8308c5110a7156052d51e2a53a26e69b
#
_entry.id   8308c5110a7156052d51e2a53a26e69b
#
_cell.length_a   1.000
_cell.length_b   1.000
_cell.length_c   1.000
_cell.angle_alpha   90.00
_cell.angle_beta   90.00
_cell.angle_gamma   90.00
#
_symmetry.space_group_name_H-M   'P 1'
#
loop_
_entity.id
_entity.type
_entity.pdbx_description
1 polymer ?
#
loop_
_entity_poly.entity_id
_entity_poly.type
_entity_poly.pdbx_seq_one_letter_code
_entity_poly.pdbx_strand_id
1 'polypeptide(L)'
;SASLVGSEMCIRDRKNSTESTGSIEYIIVGLGNPGSQYENTRHNAGFITLDTIAKKNDIKVDRLKFKSLCGTGTIGGKRVLLMKPSTFMNLSGQAVTEAMAFYKIPPEHTIVIFDDISLEPGKLRIRRKGSDGGHNGIKNIIYLSGSDKFPRIKVGVGAKPNPHWELADWVLSRFTESEMKSLTEAAENAAQSVEYMVNEQTDKAMNLFNSCLLYTSPSPRD
;
A
#
# COMPACT_ATOMS: atom_id res chain seq x y z
N SER A 1 28.78 -57.38 -30.93
CA SER A 1 29.29 -56.61 -29.74
C SER A 1 28.64 -55.23 -29.75
N ALA A 2 27.63 -55.08 -28.95
CA ALA A 2 26.92 -53.82 -28.77
C ALA A 2 27.57 -53.04 -27.62
N SER A 3 27.93 -51.78 -27.90
CA SER A 3 28.38 -50.83 -26.87
C SER A 3 27.25 -49.89 -26.58
N LEU A 4 26.76 -49.94 -25.34
CA LEU A 4 25.80 -49.00 -24.77
C LEU A 4 26.56 -47.74 -24.32
N VAL A 5 26.20 -46.59 -24.91
CA VAL A 5 26.61 -45.28 -24.36
C VAL A 5 25.44 -44.74 -23.56
N GLY A 6 25.68 -44.66 -22.25
CA GLY A 6 24.73 -44.07 -21.30
C GLY A 6 24.62 -42.56 -21.46
N SER A 7 23.41 -42.05 -21.65
CA SER A 7 23.12 -40.64 -21.60
C SER A 7 22.94 -40.25 -20.12
N GLU A 8 23.87 -39.47 -19.57
CA GLU A 8 23.73 -38.82 -18.29
C GLU A 8 22.67 -37.71 -18.44
N MET A 9 21.54 -37.95 -17.82
CA MET A 9 20.45 -36.98 -17.69
C MET A 9 20.79 -35.99 -16.59
N CYS A 10 21.25 -34.80 -16.98
CA CYS A 10 21.45 -33.68 -16.09
C CYS A 10 20.12 -33.30 -15.40
N ILE A 11 19.96 -33.74 -14.17
CA ILE A 11 18.90 -33.25 -13.30
C ILE A 11 19.26 -31.83 -12.90
N ARG A 12 18.62 -30.86 -13.54
CA ARG A 12 18.63 -29.47 -13.09
C ARG A 12 17.90 -29.42 -11.76
N ASP A 13 18.62 -29.19 -10.69
CA ASP A 13 18.08 -28.80 -9.40
C ASP A 13 17.17 -27.57 -9.56
N ARG A 14 15.87 -27.82 -9.61
CA ARG A 14 14.88 -26.79 -9.31
C ARG A 14 15.03 -26.48 -7.84
N LYS A 15 15.65 -25.36 -7.52
CA LYS A 15 15.52 -24.76 -6.19
C LYS A 15 14.02 -24.58 -5.92
N ASN A 16 13.47 -25.51 -5.15
CA ASN A 16 12.16 -25.35 -4.55
C ASN A 16 12.24 -24.14 -3.62
N SER A 17 11.70 -23.01 -4.07
CA SER A 17 11.27 -21.97 -3.16
C SER A 17 10.18 -22.61 -2.29
N THR A 18 10.50 -22.93 -1.06
CA THR A 18 9.53 -23.33 -0.04
C THR A 18 8.54 -22.19 0.15
N GLU A 19 7.44 -22.20 -0.63
CA GLU A 19 6.28 -21.39 -0.30
C GLU A 19 5.80 -21.88 1.07
N SER A 20 5.99 -21.05 2.09
CA SER A 20 5.44 -21.32 3.41
C SER A 20 3.92 -21.44 3.29
N THR A 21 3.39 -22.62 3.62
CA THR A 21 1.98 -23.01 3.42
C THR A 21 1.00 -22.35 4.42
N GLY A 22 1.37 -21.22 5.05
CA GLY A 22 0.49 -20.50 5.97
C GLY A 22 -0.64 -19.73 5.26
N SER A 23 -1.80 -19.65 5.92
CA SER A 23 -2.92 -18.82 5.46
C SER A 23 -2.53 -17.33 5.47
N ILE A 24 -3.11 -16.52 4.57
CA ILE A 24 -2.96 -15.07 4.60
C ILE A 24 -3.57 -14.53 5.90
N GLU A 25 -2.83 -13.69 6.60
CA GLU A 25 -3.24 -13.06 7.87
C GLU A 25 -3.60 -11.58 7.69
N TYR A 26 -2.97 -10.90 6.73
CA TYR A 26 -3.22 -9.50 6.43
C TYR A 26 -3.31 -9.25 4.92
N ILE A 27 -4.14 -8.29 4.55
CA ILE A 27 -4.17 -7.71 3.20
C ILE A 27 -3.60 -6.30 3.29
N ILE A 28 -2.67 -5.96 2.40
CA ILE A 28 -2.09 -4.62 2.29
C ILE A 28 -2.39 -4.11 0.88
N VAL A 29 -3.16 -3.04 0.81
CA VAL A 29 -3.67 -2.49 -0.44
C VAL A 29 -3.05 -1.13 -0.69
N GLY A 30 -2.38 -0.95 -1.82
CA GLY A 30 -2.07 0.37 -2.34
C GLY A 30 -3.15 0.80 -3.32
N LEU A 31 -3.71 1.99 -3.16
CA LEU A 31 -4.70 2.55 -4.09
C LEU A 31 -4.03 3.37 -5.18
N GLY A 32 -4.61 3.32 -6.37
CA GLY A 32 -4.17 4.03 -7.56
C GLY A 32 -5.05 3.71 -8.76
N ASN A 33 -4.77 4.36 -9.89
CA ASN A 33 -5.38 4.07 -11.18
C ASN A 33 -4.42 3.26 -12.06
N PRO A 34 -4.90 2.24 -12.79
CA PRO A 34 -4.09 1.47 -13.70
C PRO A 34 -3.79 2.27 -14.97
N GLY A 35 -2.63 2.01 -15.58
CA GLY A 35 -2.19 2.59 -16.85
C GLY A 35 -1.02 3.55 -16.70
N SER A 36 -0.15 3.58 -17.72
CA SER A 36 1.10 4.34 -17.73
C SER A 36 0.89 5.86 -17.60
N GLN A 37 -0.26 6.37 -18.02
CA GLN A 37 -0.61 7.78 -17.87
C GLN A 37 -0.74 8.23 -16.40
N TYR A 38 -1.00 7.29 -15.48
CA TYR A 38 -1.21 7.56 -14.05
C TYR A 38 0.01 7.25 -13.16
N GLU A 39 1.06 6.62 -13.69
CA GLU A 39 2.17 6.04 -12.91
C GLU A 39 2.78 6.99 -11.87
N ASN A 40 3.01 8.25 -12.24
CA ASN A 40 3.65 9.22 -11.36
C ASN A 40 2.70 10.34 -10.92
N THR A 41 1.39 10.05 -10.90
CA THR A 41 0.40 11.00 -10.42
C THR A 41 0.24 10.92 -8.90
N ARG A 42 -0.26 12.00 -8.30
CA ARG A 42 -0.52 12.10 -6.85
C ARG A 42 -1.48 11.01 -6.38
N HIS A 43 -2.50 10.72 -7.19
CA HIS A 43 -3.49 9.69 -6.88
C HIS A 43 -2.93 8.25 -6.89
N ASN A 44 -1.72 8.07 -7.45
CA ASN A 44 -1.01 6.79 -7.42
C ASN A 44 0.02 6.67 -6.28
N ALA A 45 0.02 7.59 -5.32
CA ALA A 45 0.92 7.52 -4.15
C ALA A 45 0.78 6.19 -3.39
N GLY A 46 -0.43 5.62 -3.32
CA GLY A 46 -0.65 4.30 -2.73
C GLY A 46 0.03 3.17 -3.50
N PHE A 47 -0.02 3.17 -4.84
CA PHE A 47 0.70 2.20 -5.68
C PHE A 47 2.20 2.31 -5.52
N ILE A 48 2.75 3.53 -5.57
CA ILE A 48 4.18 3.81 -5.43
C ILE A 48 4.69 3.32 -4.06
N THR A 49 3.92 3.60 -3.01
CA THR A 49 4.25 3.15 -1.66
C THR A 49 4.21 1.63 -1.54
N LEU A 50 3.21 0.96 -2.12
CA LEU A 50 3.12 -0.49 -2.11
C LEU A 50 4.28 -1.15 -2.86
N ASP A 51 4.71 -0.57 -3.99
CA ASP A 51 5.87 -1.06 -4.75
C ASP A 51 7.15 -0.98 -3.91
N THR A 52 7.33 0.07 -3.10
CA THR A 52 8.44 0.19 -2.15
C THR A 52 8.36 -0.90 -1.07
N ILE A 53 7.17 -1.15 -0.48
CA ILE A 53 6.95 -2.22 0.49
C ILE A 53 7.28 -3.58 -0.12
N ALA A 54 6.81 -3.84 -1.32
CA ALA A 54 7.04 -5.08 -2.06
C ALA A 54 8.53 -5.32 -2.31
N LYS A 55 9.24 -4.31 -2.81
CA LYS A 55 10.68 -4.36 -3.06
C LYS A 55 11.48 -4.63 -1.79
N LYS A 56 11.15 -3.95 -0.69
CA LYS A 56 11.85 -4.09 0.60
C LYS A 56 11.71 -5.49 1.20
N ASN A 57 10.62 -6.18 0.91
CA ASN A 57 10.32 -7.52 1.43
C ASN A 57 10.49 -8.63 0.39
N ASP A 58 11.09 -8.35 -0.76
CA ASP A 58 11.30 -9.28 -1.88
C ASP A 58 10.01 -9.99 -2.33
N ILE A 59 8.91 -9.25 -2.37
CA ILE A 59 7.59 -9.74 -2.81
C ILE A 59 7.31 -9.25 -4.23
N LYS A 60 7.08 -10.17 -5.17
CA LYS A 60 6.67 -9.82 -6.54
C LYS A 60 5.16 -9.62 -6.59
N VAL A 61 4.71 -8.45 -7.06
CA VAL A 61 3.30 -8.08 -7.22
C VAL A 61 2.95 -8.10 -8.72
N ASP A 62 2.86 -9.30 -9.29
CA ASP A 62 2.72 -9.54 -10.73
C ASP A 62 1.61 -10.53 -11.10
N ARG A 63 0.91 -11.13 -10.14
CA ARG A 63 -0.16 -12.10 -10.39
C ARG A 63 -1.52 -11.41 -10.47
N LEU A 64 -2.24 -11.61 -11.57
CA LEU A 64 -3.62 -11.10 -11.71
C LEU A 64 -4.59 -11.94 -10.88
N LYS A 65 -5.16 -11.36 -9.83
CA LYS A 65 -6.20 -11.97 -8.98
C LYS A 65 -7.05 -10.86 -8.33
N PHE A 66 -8.30 -11.14 -8.05
CA PHE A 66 -9.22 -10.17 -7.41
C PHE A 66 -9.25 -8.81 -8.11
N LYS A 67 -9.32 -8.79 -9.45
CA LYS A 67 -9.24 -7.55 -10.24
C LYS A 67 -8.04 -6.66 -9.84
N SER A 68 -6.91 -7.26 -9.50
CA SER A 68 -5.72 -6.59 -8.97
C SER A 68 -4.45 -7.28 -9.44
N LEU A 69 -3.34 -6.55 -9.45
CA LEU A 69 -2.01 -7.14 -9.39
C LEU A 69 -1.73 -7.50 -7.92
N CYS A 70 -1.38 -8.76 -7.68
CA CYS A 70 -1.21 -9.33 -6.37
C CYS A 70 0.16 -10.00 -6.20
N GLY A 71 0.65 -10.00 -4.97
CA GLY A 71 1.80 -10.79 -4.54
C GLY A 71 1.62 -11.29 -3.11
N THR A 72 2.13 -12.45 -2.80
CA THR A 72 2.09 -13.00 -1.43
C THR A 72 3.50 -13.15 -0.89
N GLY A 73 3.67 -12.88 0.39
CA GLY A 73 4.95 -12.98 1.07
C GLY A 73 4.81 -12.90 2.57
N THR A 74 5.91 -12.56 3.23
CA THR A 74 5.97 -12.43 4.69
C THR A 74 6.50 -11.06 5.06
N ILE A 75 5.82 -10.35 5.94
CA ILE A 75 6.24 -9.07 6.52
C ILE A 75 6.10 -9.18 8.03
N GLY A 76 7.16 -8.86 8.77
CA GLY A 76 7.15 -8.94 10.23
C GLY A 76 6.78 -10.32 10.79
N GLY A 77 7.07 -11.40 10.06
CA GLY A 77 6.71 -12.78 10.42
C GLY A 77 5.27 -13.19 10.06
N LYS A 78 4.46 -12.28 9.50
CA LYS A 78 3.06 -12.51 9.12
C LYS A 78 2.91 -12.75 7.62
N ARG A 79 2.06 -13.71 7.24
CA ARG A 79 1.72 -13.94 5.83
C ARG A 79 0.80 -12.87 5.32
N VAL A 80 1.22 -12.19 4.27
CA VAL A 80 0.49 -11.04 3.71
C VAL A 80 0.16 -11.23 2.22
N LEU A 81 -0.97 -10.64 1.82
CA LEU A 81 -1.31 -10.36 0.43
C LEU A 81 -1.04 -8.88 0.18
N LEU A 82 -0.16 -8.56 -0.75
CA LEU A 82 -0.02 -7.22 -1.32
C LEU A 82 -0.90 -7.12 -2.55
N MET A 83 -1.66 -6.03 -2.71
CA MET A 83 -2.52 -5.85 -3.89
C MET A 83 -2.61 -4.41 -4.37
N LYS A 84 -2.58 -4.27 -5.71
CA LYS A 84 -2.83 -3.03 -6.44
C LYS A 84 -4.08 -3.23 -7.28
N PRO A 85 -5.25 -2.67 -6.89
CA PRO A 85 -6.47 -2.79 -7.67
C PRO A 85 -6.26 -2.31 -9.11
N SER A 86 -6.66 -3.14 -10.09
CA SER A 86 -6.65 -2.79 -11.51
C SER A 86 -7.97 -2.16 -11.95
N THR A 87 -8.87 -1.92 -11.02
CA THR A 87 -10.07 -1.10 -11.19
C THR A 87 -9.68 0.37 -11.16
N PHE A 88 -10.53 1.25 -11.68
CA PHE A 88 -10.35 2.68 -11.41
C PHE A 88 -10.61 2.97 -9.92
N MET A 89 -10.07 4.11 -9.43
CA MET A 89 -10.08 4.48 -8.01
C MET A 89 -11.46 4.35 -7.36
N ASN A 90 -12.51 4.84 -8.00
CA ASN A 90 -13.88 4.81 -7.50
C ASN A 90 -14.51 3.39 -7.44
N LEU A 91 -13.82 2.36 -7.92
CA LEU A 91 -14.24 0.96 -7.91
C LEU A 91 -13.29 0.06 -7.09
N SER A 92 -12.33 0.65 -6.37
CA SER A 92 -11.30 -0.09 -5.61
C SER A 92 -11.90 -1.08 -4.60
N GLY A 93 -13.05 -0.76 -4.02
CA GLY A 93 -13.74 -1.62 -3.07
C GLY A 93 -14.15 -2.98 -3.64
N GLN A 94 -14.43 -3.08 -4.96
CA GLN A 94 -14.76 -4.36 -5.58
C GLN A 94 -13.60 -5.36 -5.45
N ALA A 95 -12.39 -4.91 -5.72
CA ALA A 95 -11.19 -5.72 -5.62
C ALA A 95 -10.87 -6.09 -4.17
N VAL A 96 -10.94 -5.11 -3.28
CA VAL A 96 -10.57 -5.28 -1.87
C VAL A 96 -11.54 -6.23 -1.17
N THR A 97 -12.85 -6.05 -1.33
CA THR A 97 -13.86 -6.92 -0.68
C THR A 97 -13.85 -8.34 -1.24
N GLU A 98 -13.55 -8.53 -2.52
CA GLU A 98 -13.38 -9.86 -3.12
C GLU A 98 -12.21 -10.62 -2.46
N ALA A 99 -11.07 -9.96 -2.25
CA ALA A 99 -9.92 -10.55 -1.57
C ALA A 99 -10.20 -10.83 -0.08
N MET A 100 -10.84 -9.89 0.62
CA MET A 100 -11.25 -10.05 2.02
C MET A 100 -12.17 -11.26 2.20
N ALA A 101 -13.17 -11.42 1.33
CA ALA A 101 -14.10 -12.54 1.37
C ALA A 101 -13.41 -13.88 1.09
N PHE A 102 -12.53 -13.91 0.08
CA PHE A 102 -11.81 -15.13 -0.31
C PHE A 102 -10.90 -15.67 0.80
N TYR A 103 -10.11 -14.77 1.42
CA TYR A 103 -9.18 -15.15 2.49
C TYR A 103 -9.82 -15.10 3.88
N LYS A 104 -11.07 -14.66 4.00
CA LYS A 104 -11.79 -14.45 5.27
C LYS A 104 -11.04 -13.47 6.20
N ILE A 105 -10.50 -12.42 5.62
CA ILE A 105 -9.77 -11.38 6.35
C ILE A 105 -10.74 -10.29 6.78
N PRO A 106 -10.78 -9.95 8.08
CA PRO A 106 -11.62 -8.87 8.58
C PRO A 106 -11.09 -7.49 8.18
N PRO A 107 -11.92 -6.43 8.22
CA PRO A 107 -11.48 -5.08 7.94
C PRO A 107 -10.26 -4.64 8.76
N GLU A 108 -10.19 -5.02 10.03
CA GLU A 108 -9.12 -4.67 10.96
C GLU A 108 -7.75 -5.22 10.53
N HIS A 109 -7.71 -6.28 9.70
CA HIS A 109 -6.50 -6.85 9.12
C HIS A 109 -6.30 -6.47 7.64
N THR A 110 -7.01 -5.44 7.16
CA THR A 110 -6.87 -4.89 5.81
C THR A 110 -6.28 -3.49 5.89
N ILE A 111 -4.99 -3.34 5.62
CA ILE A 111 -4.28 -2.06 5.65
C ILE A 111 -4.40 -1.40 4.29
N VAL A 112 -4.94 -0.18 4.22
CA VAL A 112 -5.12 0.56 2.97
C VAL A 112 -4.23 1.79 2.91
N ILE A 113 -3.44 1.91 1.84
CA ILE A 113 -2.47 2.98 1.59
C ILE A 113 -2.99 3.85 0.46
N PHE A 114 -3.10 5.16 0.67
CA PHE A 114 -3.67 6.10 -0.31
C PHE A 114 -3.18 7.53 -0.09
N ASP A 115 -3.41 8.38 -1.09
CA ASP A 115 -3.02 9.79 -1.07
C ASP A 115 -3.89 10.64 -0.14
N ASP A 116 -3.27 11.62 0.51
CA ASP A 116 -3.96 12.62 1.34
C ASP A 116 -3.48 14.03 0.99
N ILE A 117 -4.38 14.85 0.47
CA ILE A 117 -4.12 16.24 0.08
C ILE A 117 -3.95 17.19 1.28
N SER A 118 -4.33 16.77 2.48
CA SER A 118 -4.19 17.58 3.70
C SER A 118 -2.79 17.44 4.34
N LEU A 119 -1.95 16.58 3.78
CA LEU A 119 -0.59 16.34 4.23
C LEU A 119 0.42 16.77 3.16
N GLU A 120 1.47 17.45 3.59
CA GLU A 120 2.59 17.78 2.72
C GLU A 120 3.30 16.52 2.18
N PRO A 121 3.90 16.57 0.97
CA PRO A 121 4.72 15.48 0.45
C PRO A 121 5.82 15.07 1.44
N GLY A 122 6.02 13.77 1.60
CA GLY A 122 6.98 13.24 2.58
C GLY A 122 6.39 12.99 3.99
N LYS A 123 5.15 13.39 4.22
CA LYS A 123 4.46 13.15 5.50
C LYS A 123 3.53 11.95 5.43
N LEU A 124 3.42 11.24 6.55
CA LEU A 124 2.48 10.13 6.74
C LEU A 124 1.50 10.42 7.86
N ARG A 125 0.33 9.80 7.75
CA ARG A 125 -0.64 9.74 8.84
C ARG A 125 -1.29 8.36 8.91
N ILE A 126 -0.98 7.62 9.95
CA ILE A 126 -1.55 6.31 10.23
C ILE A 126 -2.77 6.48 11.10
N ARG A 127 -3.85 5.76 10.79
CA ARG A 127 -5.11 5.73 11.56
C ARG A 127 -5.63 4.31 11.62
N ARG A 128 -6.27 3.92 12.74
CA ARG A 128 -6.93 2.61 12.88
C ARG A 128 -8.24 2.53 12.10
N LYS A 129 -8.95 3.64 11.97
CA LYS A 129 -10.26 3.76 11.33
C LYS A 129 -10.53 5.21 10.95
N GLY A 130 -11.62 5.47 10.25
CA GLY A 130 -12.09 6.83 9.96
C GLY A 130 -12.95 6.92 8.70
N SER A 131 -13.54 8.09 8.46
CA SER A 131 -14.32 8.39 7.26
C SER A 131 -13.45 8.38 5.99
N ASP A 132 -14.09 8.53 4.84
CA ASP A 132 -13.43 8.58 3.54
C ASP A 132 -12.61 9.86 3.30
N GLY A 133 -12.93 10.94 4.01
CA GLY A 133 -12.26 12.24 3.84
C GLY A 133 -12.35 12.80 2.42
N GLY A 134 -13.37 12.40 1.64
CA GLY A 134 -13.56 12.79 0.25
C GLY A 134 -12.76 11.94 -0.75
N HIS A 135 -12.02 10.93 -0.30
CA HIS A 135 -11.24 10.06 -1.18
C HIS A 135 -12.13 8.96 -1.78
N ASN A 136 -12.32 8.97 -3.11
CA ASN A 136 -13.26 8.09 -3.81
C ASN A 136 -12.97 6.60 -3.61
N GLY A 137 -11.71 6.18 -3.57
CA GLY A 137 -11.34 4.78 -3.33
C GLY A 137 -11.74 4.32 -1.93
N ILE A 138 -11.47 5.13 -0.91
CA ILE A 138 -11.85 4.84 0.48
C ILE A 138 -13.36 4.81 0.63
N LYS A 139 -14.07 5.77 0.03
CA LYS A 139 -15.54 5.80 0.01
C LYS A 139 -16.13 4.49 -0.54
N ASN A 140 -15.59 4.00 -1.65
CA ASN A 140 -16.05 2.77 -2.27
C ASN A 140 -15.72 1.53 -1.42
N ILE A 141 -14.53 1.49 -0.76
CA ILE A 141 -14.18 0.40 0.16
C ILE A 141 -15.14 0.38 1.36
N ILE A 142 -15.40 1.53 1.99
CA ILE A 142 -16.34 1.63 3.13
C ILE A 142 -17.74 1.18 2.69
N TYR A 143 -18.21 1.63 1.55
CA TYR A 143 -19.54 1.30 1.04
C TYR A 143 -19.71 -0.21 0.82
N LEU A 144 -18.73 -0.87 0.15
CA LEU A 144 -18.84 -2.28 -0.21
C LEU A 144 -18.46 -3.23 0.95
N SER A 145 -17.57 -2.85 1.85
CA SER A 145 -17.22 -3.65 3.01
C SER A 145 -18.19 -3.48 4.19
N GLY A 146 -19.00 -2.41 4.18
CA GLY A 146 -19.86 -2.04 5.30
C GLY A 146 -19.11 -1.61 6.56
N SER A 147 -17.82 -1.27 6.46
CA SER A 147 -16.97 -0.95 7.61
C SER A 147 -15.96 0.16 7.30
N ASP A 148 -15.74 1.03 8.27
CA ASP A 148 -14.64 2.02 8.28
C ASP A 148 -13.47 1.61 9.18
N LYS A 149 -13.52 0.39 9.77
CA LYS A 149 -12.58 -0.09 10.79
C LYS A 149 -11.31 -0.73 10.21
N PHE A 150 -10.93 -0.38 9.00
CA PHE A 150 -9.66 -0.83 8.44
C PHE A 150 -8.55 0.18 8.72
N PRO A 151 -7.37 -0.30 9.18
CA PRO A 151 -6.19 0.53 9.36
C PRO A 151 -5.77 1.16 8.04
N ARG A 152 -5.26 2.40 8.10
CA ARG A 152 -4.88 3.15 6.91
C ARG A 152 -3.59 3.91 7.09
N ILE A 153 -2.82 3.99 6.00
CA ILE A 153 -1.64 4.82 5.87
C ILE A 153 -1.97 5.89 4.82
N LYS A 154 -2.13 7.11 5.27
CA LYS A 154 -2.33 8.28 4.43
C LYS A 154 -0.98 8.85 4.04
N VAL A 155 -0.74 8.99 2.75
CA VAL A 155 0.51 9.48 2.18
C VAL A 155 0.29 10.91 1.68
N GLY A 156 1.05 11.85 2.20
CA GLY A 156 0.94 13.25 1.86
C GLY A 156 1.31 13.52 0.40
N VAL A 157 0.45 14.24 -0.30
CA VAL A 157 0.65 14.66 -1.69
C VAL A 157 0.51 16.17 -1.88
N GLY A 158 0.25 16.91 -0.79
CA GLY A 158 0.10 18.35 -0.78
C GLY A 158 -1.27 18.84 -1.22
N ALA A 159 -1.64 20.01 -0.73
CA ALA A 159 -2.86 20.71 -1.09
C ALA A 159 -2.77 21.31 -2.50
N LYS A 160 -3.93 21.57 -3.11
CA LYS A 160 -4.01 22.31 -4.36
C LYS A 160 -3.27 23.67 -4.23
N PRO A 161 -2.40 24.03 -5.18
CA PRO A 161 -1.67 25.31 -5.10
C PRO A 161 -2.59 26.52 -5.33
N ASN A 162 -3.74 26.29 -5.96
CA ASN A 162 -4.73 27.32 -6.26
C ASN A 162 -6.13 26.78 -5.96
N PRO A 163 -6.98 27.52 -5.20
CA PRO A 163 -8.36 27.14 -4.91
C PRO A 163 -9.23 26.87 -6.15
N HIS A 164 -8.90 27.52 -7.30
CA HIS A 164 -9.63 27.36 -8.55
C HIS A 164 -9.33 26.06 -9.32
N TRP A 165 -8.30 25.31 -8.92
CA TRP A 165 -8.07 24.00 -9.52
C TRP A 165 -9.16 23.02 -9.09
N GLU A 166 -9.66 22.25 -10.05
CA GLU A 166 -10.49 21.10 -9.71
C GLU A 166 -9.65 20.07 -8.95
N LEU A 167 -10.23 19.45 -7.91
CA LEU A 167 -9.52 18.47 -7.11
C LEU A 167 -9.07 17.26 -7.94
N ALA A 168 -9.91 16.83 -8.88
CA ALA A 168 -9.60 15.73 -9.79
C ALA A 168 -8.34 16.02 -10.61
N ASP A 169 -8.20 17.21 -11.16
CA ASP A 169 -7.03 17.61 -11.94
C ASP A 169 -5.77 17.63 -11.07
N TRP A 170 -5.90 18.10 -9.83
CA TRP A 170 -4.77 18.13 -8.89
C TRP A 170 -4.26 16.73 -8.56
N VAL A 171 -5.12 15.80 -8.14
CA VAL A 171 -4.69 14.47 -7.78
C VAL A 171 -4.21 13.64 -8.99
N LEU A 172 -4.66 13.97 -10.19
CA LEU A 172 -4.17 13.37 -11.44
C LEU A 172 -2.92 14.08 -12.01
N SER A 173 -2.48 15.17 -11.39
CA SER A 173 -1.22 15.82 -11.78
C SER A 173 -0.02 15.00 -11.29
N ARG A 174 1.11 15.15 -12.00
CA ARG A 174 2.35 14.46 -11.68
C ARG A 174 3.09 15.15 -10.53
N PHE A 175 3.81 14.36 -9.76
CA PHE A 175 4.79 14.89 -8.82
C PHE A 175 5.94 15.57 -9.55
N THR A 176 6.46 16.65 -8.96
CA THR A 176 7.78 17.20 -9.32
C THR A 176 8.88 16.25 -8.84
N GLU A 177 10.10 16.45 -9.32
CA GLU A 177 11.26 15.64 -8.91
C GLU A 177 11.51 15.71 -7.39
N SER A 178 11.43 16.92 -6.81
CA SER A 178 11.59 17.11 -5.37
C SER A 178 10.48 16.45 -4.54
N GLU A 179 9.24 16.54 -4.99
CA GLU A 179 8.12 15.88 -4.34
C GLU A 179 8.22 14.35 -4.44
N MET A 180 8.70 13.82 -5.58
CA MET A 180 8.93 12.39 -5.75
C MET A 180 10.00 11.88 -4.79
N LYS A 181 11.05 12.65 -4.55
CA LYS A 181 12.07 12.32 -3.53
C LYS A 181 11.46 12.24 -2.14
N SER A 182 10.65 13.23 -1.75
CA SER A 182 9.94 13.24 -0.48
C SER A 182 8.95 12.07 -0.36
N LEU A 183 8.25 11.73 -1.44
CA LEU A 183 7.36 10.57 -1.50
C LEU A 183 8.13 9.25 -1.29
N THR A 184 9.33 9.13 -1.85
CA THR A 184 10.17 7.94 -1.65
C THR A 184 10.55 7.77 -0.19
N GLU A 185 10.92 8.84 0.50
CA GLU A 185 11.20 8.82 1.95
C GLU A 185 9.95 8.43 2.77
N ALA A 186 8.78 8.98 2.41
CA ALA A 186 7.52 8.58 3.03
C ALA A 186 7.19 7.10 2.79
N ALA A 187 7.44 6.58 1.60
CA ALA A 187 7.22 5.18 1.26
C ALA A 187 8.12 4.23 2.07
N GLU A 188 9.38 4.61 2.32
CA GLU A 188 10.28 3.86 3.21
C GLU A 188 9.76 3.83 4.66
N ASN A 189 9.27 4.96 5.16
CA ASN A 189 8.65 5.05 6.48
C ASN A 189 7.35 4.22 6.56
N ALA A 190 6.55 4.23 5.49
CA ALA A 190 5.36 3.39 5.40
C ALA A 190 5.71 1.90 5.44
N ALA A 191 6.77 1.48 4.75
CA ALA A 191 7.24 0.10 4.78
C ALA A 191 7.64 -0.35 6.19
N GLN A 192 8.33 0.50 6.94
CA GLN A 192 8.64 0.22 8.34
C GLN A 192 7.38 0.19 9.21
N SER A 193 6.42 1.10 8.99
CA SER A 193 5.19 1.14 9.76
C SER A 193 4.33 -0.10 9.59
N VAL A 194 4.30 -0.69 8.39
CA VAL A 194 3.57 -1.92 8.11
C VAL A 194 4.07 -3.08 8.97
N GLU A 195 5.37 -3.22 9.22
CA GLU A 195 5.92 -4.26 10.09
C GLU A 195 5.36 -4.18 11.53
N TYR A 196 5.18 -2.97 12.06
CA TYR A 196 4.52 -2.78 13.36
C TYR A 196 3.02 -3.09 13.28
N MET A 197 2.36 -2.64 12.20
CA MET A 197 0.91 -2.78 12.07
C MET A 197 0.46 -4.23 11.93
N VAL A 198 1.19 -5.08 11.20
CA VAL A 198 0.88 -6.52 11.08
C VAL A 198 1.18 -7.31 12.36
N ASN A 199 1.92 -6.72 13.29
CA ASN A 199 2.19 -7.24 14.64
C ASN A 199 1.33 -6.57 15.72
N GLU A 200 0.17 -6.02 15.33
CA GLU A 200 -0.81 -5.39 16.23
C GLU A 200 -0.27 -4.17 17.01
N GLN A 201 0.88 -3.64 16.60
CA GLN A 201 1.53 -2.48 17.21
C GLN A 201 1.20 -1.16 16.48
N THR A 202 -0.04 -0.99 16.06
CA THR A 202 -0.46 0.20 15.28
C THR A 202 -0.24 1.50 16.06
N ASP A 203 -0.42 1.51 17.39
CA ASP A 203 -0.17 2.72 18.19
C ASP A 203 1.30 3.10 18.19
N LYS A 204 2.20 2.12 18.23
CA LYS A 204 3.64 2.35 18.09
C LYS A 204 3.98 2.91 16.71
N ALA A 205 3.40 2.35 15.66
CA ALA A 205 3.54 2.90 14.30
C ALA A 205 3.04 4.35 14.23
N MET A 206 1.88 4.64 14.82
CA MET A 206 1.34 6.01 14.87
C MET A 206 2.28 6.98 15.60
N ASN A 207 2.86 6.58 16.73
CA ASN A 207 3.77 7.42 17.52
C ASN A 207 5.10 7.69 16.78
N LEU A 208 5.61 6.71 16.04
CA LEU A 208 6.89 6.82 15.34
C LEU A 208 6.79 7.55 13.99
N PHE A 209 5.72 7.33 13.23
CA PHE A 209 5.63 7.74 11.83
C PHE A 209 4.60 8.82 11.53
N ASN A 210 3.61 9.05 12.41
CA ASN A 210 2.77 10.22 12.24
C ASN A 210 3.64 11.46 12.43
N SER A 211 3.63 12.34 11.43
CA SER A 211 4.33 13.63 11.55
C SER A 211 3.84 14.34 12.80
N CYS A 212 4.67 14.39 13.81
CA CYS A 212 4.41 15.19 14.99
C CYS A 212 4.30 16.65 14.51
N LEU A 213 3.17 17.29 14.75
CA LEU A 213 3.15 18.74 14.86
C LEU A 213 4.12 19.04 16.01
N LEU A 214 5.31 19.51 15.69
CA LEU A 214 6.20 20.07 16.70
C LEU A 214 5.38 21.13 17.43
N TYR A 215 4.98 20.80 18.64
CA TYR A 215 4.46 21.76 19.58
C TYR A 215 5.62 22.73 19.81
N THR A 216 5.64 23.83 19.06
CA THR A 216 6.51 24.95 19.40
C THR A 216 6.01 25.44 20.75
N SER A 217 6.75 25.07 21.78
CA SER A 217 6.59 25.62 23.13
C SER A 217 6.47 27.13 23.02
N PRO A 218 5.43 27.75 23.60
CA PRO A 218 5.38 29.21 23.62
C PRO A 218 6.63 29.70 24.34
N SER A 219 7.36 30.60 23.69
CA SER A 219 8.48 31.32 24.28
C SER A 219 8.02 31.91 25.61
N PRO A 220 8.83 31.79 26.69
CA PRO A 220 8.54 32.51 27.90
C PRO A 220 8.49 34.00 27.58
N ARG A 221 7.43 34.65 27.93
CA ARG A 221 7.31 36.11 27.89
C ARG A 221 8.16 36.63 29.02
N ASP A 222 9.15 37.45 28.68
CA ASP A 222 9.80 38.37 29.57
C ASP A 222 8.81 39.45 30.06
#